data_ad2e130a888f9fd272cd092814936f74
#
_entry.id   ad2e130a888f9fd272cd092814936f74
#
_cell.length_a   1.000
_cell.length_b   1.000
_cell.length_c   1.000
_cell.angle_alpha   90.00
_cell.angle_beta   90.00
_cell.angle_gamma   90.00
#
_symmetry.space_group_name_H-M   'P 1'
#
loop_
_entity.id
_entity.type
_entity.pdbx_description
1 polymer ?
#
loop_
_entity_poly.entity_id
_entity_poly.type
_entity_poly.pdbx_seq_one_letter_code
_entity_poly.pdbx_strand_id
1 'polypeptide(L)'
;MNIIHGAGEFTADEVRAYRQQIYQNAISAMRVLLDARNKLNIPWEKAERQQNVNKIMKFTVADLLKGIDYTTFADVAPVIQDFWDDAAVKQAFEQRNLFQISDSCQYFFDHLSRIAMPNFHPTNKDILYCRKATRGICEHTFIINKIPFRFIDVGGQRSQRQKWFQCFTDITSILFMVASNEYDQVILEDRRTNRVVESRSVFETIVNNRAFTNVSIILFMNKSDLLKGESLGYFF
;
A
#
# COMPACT_ATOMS: atom_id res chain seq x y z
N MET A 1 -4.61 -10.02 10.72
CA MET A 1 -5.28 -10.59 11.93
C MET A 1 -6.70 -11.06 11.62
N ASN A 2 -7.60 -10.23 11.05
CA ASN A 2 -8.97 -10.67 10.71
C ASN A 2 -9.04 -11.94 9.84
N ILE A 3 -8.11 -12.15 8.92
CA ILE A 3 -8.06 -13.35 8.05
C ILE A 3 -7.72 -14.61 8.84
N ILE A 4 -6.91 -14.50 9.91
CA ILE A 4 -6.42 -15.65 10.67
C ILE A 4 -7.27 -15.92 11.92
N HIS A 5 -7.71 -14.87 12.58
CA HIS A 5 -8.35 -14.93 13.90
C HIS A 5 -9.73 -14.25 13.95
N GLY A 6 -10.23 -13.75 12.81
CA GLY A 6 -11.57 -13.16 12.74
C GLY A 6 -12.66 -14.21 12.97
N ALA A 7 -13.79 -13.78 13.50
CA ALA A 7 -14.91 -14.64 13.90
C ALA A 7 -15.76 -15.19 12.72
N GLY A 8 -15.28 -15.09 11.48
CA GLY A 8 -16.05 -15.55 10.32
C GLY A 8 -15.56 -14.96 8.99
N GLU A 9 -16.35 -15.18 7.95
CA GLU A 9 -16.17 -14.59 6.64
C GLU A 9 -16.43 -13.08 6.67
N PHE A 10 -15.80 -12.32 5.77
CA PHE A 10 -16.07 -10.90 5.59
C PHE A 10 -17.55 -10.68 5.21
N THR A 11 -18.15 -9.67 5.78
CA THR A 11 -19.53 -9.27 5.43
C THR A 11 -19.59 -8.78 3.97
N ALA A 12 -20.77 -8.81 3.38
CA ALA A 12 -20.99 -8.34 2.00
C ALA A 12 -20.54 -6.89 1.81
N ASP A 13 -20.70 -6.03 2.84
CA ASP A 13 -20.27 -4.64 2.78
C ASP A 13 -18.76 -4.49 2.87
N GLU A 14 -18.09 -5.30 3.70
CA GLU A 14 -16.63 -5.33 3.75
C GLU A 14 -16.03 -5.81 2.42
N VAL A 15 -16.58 -6.87 1.84
CA VAL A 15 -16.18 -7.38 0.53
C VAL A 15 -16.35 -6.30 -0.54
N ARG A 16 -17.48 -5.58 -0.53
CA ARG A 16 -17.73 -4.46 -1.44
C ARG A 16 -16.70 -3.35 -1.26
N ALA A 17 -16.40 -2.99 -0.01
CA ALA A 17 -15.40 -1.97 0.30
C ALA A 17 -14.00 -2.37 -0.17
N TYR A 18 -13.58 -3.64 0.03
CA TYR A 18 -12.31 -4.13 -0.48
C TYR A 18 -12.26 -4.14 -2.01
N ARG A 19 -13.33 -4.54 -2.68
CA ARG A 19 -13.42 -4.50 -4.15
C ARG A 19 -13.21 -3.08 -4.68
N GLN A 20 -13.91 -2.09 -4.14
CA GLN A 20 -13.75 -0.69 -4.52
C GLN A 20 -12.33 -0.18 -4.24
N GLN A 21 -11.75 -0.56 -3.10
CA GLN A 21 -10.38 -0.17 -2.76
C GLN A 21 -9.34 -0.78 -3.71
N ILE A 22 -9.54 -2.03 -4.16
CA ILE A 22 -8.67 -2.68 -5.15
C ILE A 22 -8.73 -1.94 -6.49
N TYR A 23 -9.93 -1.59 -6.96
CA TYR A 23 -10.11 -0.79 -8.18
C TYR A 23 -9.39 0.56 -8.08
N GLN A 24 -9.58 1.26 -6.95
CA GLN A 24 -8.89 2.50 -6.65
C GLN A 24 -7.36 2.33 -6.66
N ASN A 25 -6.85 1.27 -6.03
CA ASN A 25 -5.42 1.00 -5.97
C ASN A 25 -4.83 0.78 -7.37
N ALA A 26 -5.50 0.01 -8.22
CA ALA A 26 -5.05 -0.26 -9.58
C ALA A 26 -5.02 1.03 -10.44
N ILE A 27 -6.11 1.81 -10.43
CA ILE A 27 -6.16 3.08 -11.19
C ILE A 27 -5.10 4.07 -10.66
N SER A 28 -4.99 4.22 -9.33
CA SER A 28 -4.01 5.13 -8.72
C SER A 28 -2.58 4.74 -9.06
N ALA A 29 -2.26 3.46 -9.02
CA ALA A 29 -0.93 2.97 -9.36
C ALA A 29 -0.61 3.19 -10.84
N MET A 30 -1.55 2.94 -11.76
CA MET A 30 -1.34 3.19 -13.17
C MET A 30 -1.14 4.69 -13.45
N ARG A 31 -1.91 5.57 -12.80
CA ARG A 31 -1.69 7.03 -12.90
C ARG A 31 -0.28 7.43 -12.51
N VAL A 32 0.23 6.85 -11.41
CA VAL A 32 1.61 7.12 -10.96
C VAL A 32 2.63 6.64 -11.99
N LEU A 33 2.45 5.45 -12.56
CA LEU A 33 3.37 4.92 -13.57
C LEU A 33 3.37 5.73 -14.86
N LEU A 34 2.21 6.18 -15.33
CA LEU A 34 2.11 7.04 -16.51
C LEU A 34 2.77 8.40 -16.29
N ASP A 35 2.59 9.01 -15.12
CA ASP A 35 3.28 10.24 -14.72
C ASP A 35 4.79 10.04 -14.62
N ALA A 36 5.22 8.96 -13.97
CA ALA A 36 6.63 8.60 -13.83
C ALA A 36 7.29 8.33 -15.19
N ARG A 37 6.66 7.51 -16.05
CA ARG A 37 7.11 7.25 -17.42
C ARG A 37 7.34 8.57 -18.17
N ASN A 38 6.40 9.52 -18.07
CA ASN A 38 6.51 10.82 -18.72
C ASN A 38 7.66 11.66 -18.16
N LYS A 39 7.81 11.74 -16.83
CA LYS A 39 8.90 12.47 -16.15
C LYS A 39 10.28 11.89 -16.42
N LEU A 40 10.37 10.58 -16.57
CA LEU A 40 11.61 9.86 -16.90
C LEU A 40 11.91 9.88 -18.41
N ASN A 41 11.05 10.51 -19.22
CA ASN A 41 11.17 10.60 -20.69
C ASN A 41 11.31 9.25 -21.37
N ILE A 42 10.66 8.21 -20.86
CA ILE A 42 10.69 6.86 -21.44
C ILE A 42 9.74 6.84 -22.66
N PRO A 43 10.21 6.53 -23.89
CA PRO A 43 9.35 6.49 -25.06
C PRO A 43 8.40 5.29 -25.00
N TRP A 44 7.20 5.43 -25.57
CA TRP A 44 6.29 4.30 -25.74
C TRP A 44 6.87 3.27 -26.70
N GLU A 45 6.65 2.01 -26.43
CA GLU A 45 6.88 0.93 -27.40
C GLU A 45 5.94 1.09 -28.60
N LYS A 46 4.66 1.43 -28.33
CA LYS A 46 3.64 1.73 -29.34
C LYS A 46 3.11 3.15 -29.14
N ALA A 47 3.44 4.07 -30.07
CA ALA A 47 3.12 5.50 -29.96
C ALA A 47 1.61 5.79 -29.81
N GLU A 48 0.75 4.96 -30.38
CA GLU A 48 -0.72 5.06 -30.29
C GLU A 48 -1.25 4.98 -28.85
N ARG A 49 -0.53 4.35 -27.91
CA ARG A 49 -0.90 4.30 -26.49
C ARG A 49 -1.01 5.66 -25.84
N GLN A 50 -0.29 6.66 -26.35
CA GLN A 50 -0.40 8.03 -25.88
C GLN A 50 -1.84 8.56 -25.92
N GLN A 51 -2.66 8.13 -26.87
CA GLN A 51 -4.06 8.57 -27.02
C GLN A 51 -4.94 8.09 -25.85
N ASN A 52 -4.58 6.97 -25.22
CA ASN A 52 -5.34 6.39 -24.12
C ASN A 52 -4.94 6.91 -22.73
N VAL A 53 -3.83 7.65 -22.62
CA VAL A 53 -3.32 8.18 -21.33
C VAL A 53 -4.40 8.95 -20.56
N ASN A 54 -5.15 9.81 -21.28
CA ASN A 54 -6.21 10.62 -20.66
C ASN A 54 -7.35 9.79 -20.08
N LYS A 55 -7.58 8.55 -20.54
CA LYS A 55 -8.61 7.65 -19.96
C LYS A 55 -8.30 7.32 -18.50
N ILE A 56 -7.02 7.25 -18.16
CA ILE A 56 -6.56 6.98 -16.78
C ILE A 56 -6.28 8.28 -16.03
N MET A 57 -5.64 9.25 -16.66
CA MET A 57 -5.24 10.49 -15.99
C MET A 57 -6.42 11.40 -15.60
N LYS A 58 -7.60 11.23 -16.23
CA LYS A 58 -8.83 11.98 -15.89
C LYS A 58 -9.32 11.74 -14.44
N PHE A 59 -9.01 10.59 -13.85
CA PHE A 59 -9.44 10.31 -12.46
C PHE A 59 -8.71 11.24 -11.50
N THR A 60 -9.44 12.12 -10.85
CA THR A 60 -8.89 12.96 -9.79
C THR A 60 -8.76 12.20 -8.47
N VAL A 61 -8.01 12.76 -7.52
CA VAL A 61 -7.95 12.19 -6.16
C VAL A 61 -9.35 12.16 -5.50
N ALA A 62 -10.18 13.17 -5.77
CA ALA A 62 -11.55 13.23 -5.27
C ALA A 62 -12.43 12.10 -5.84
N ASP A 63 -12.30 11.79 -7.13
CA ASP A 63 -13.05 10.69 -7.76
C ASP A 63 -12.64 9.34 -7.15
N LEU A 64 -11.35 9.13 -6.96
CA LEU A 64 -10.83 7.92 -6.34
C LEU A 64 -11.33 7.76 -4.90
N LEU A 65 -11.37 8.84 -4.11
CA LEU A 65 -11.85 8.81 -2.72
C LEU A 65 -13.36 8.57 -2.58
N LYS A 66 -14.16 8.91 -3.60
CA LYS A 66 -15.60 8.60 -3.64
C LYS A 66 -15.88 7.11 -3.82
N GLY A 67 -14.88 6.35 -4.26
CA GLY A 67 -14.99 4.94 -4.59
C GLY A 67 -15.22 4.72 -6.09
N ILE A 68 -14.67 3.63 -6.60
CA ILE A 68 -14.78 3.23 -8.00
C ILE A 68 -15.76 2.06 -8.08
N ASP A 69 -16.83 2.21 -8.84
CA ASP A 69 -17.75 1.13 -9.10
C ASP A 69 -17.22 0.15 -10.17
N TYR A 70 -17.92 -0.97 -10.31
CA TYR A 70 -17.54 -2.01 -11.25
C TYR A 70 -17.56 -1.50 -12.70
N THR A 71 -18.58 -0.76 -13.11
CA THR A 71 -18.74 -0.31 -14.50
C THR A 71 -17.61 0.61 -14.90
N THR A 72 -17.29 1.59 -14.06
CA THR A 72 -16.15 2.50 -14.24
C THR A 72 -14.82 1.75 -14.31
N PHE A 73 -14.63 0.73 -13.47
CA PHE A 73 -13.41 -0.06 -13.50
C PHE A 73 -13.32 -0.95 -14.73
N ALA A 74 -14.42 -1.62 -15.12
CA ALA A 74 -14.47 -2.48 -16.28
C ALA A 74 -14.13 -1.73 -17.59
N ASP A 75 -14.55 -0.46 -17.70
CA ASP A 75 -14.23 0.39 -18.85
C ASP A 75 -12.74 0.71 -18.97
N VAL A 76 -12.02 0.81 -17.86
CA VAL A 76 -10.61 1.20 -17.86
C VAL A 76 -9.64 0.03 -17.69
N ALA A 77 -10.09 -1.11 -17.19
CA ALA A 77 -9.24 -2.27 -16.95
C ALA A 77 -8.51 -2.76 -18.21
N PRO A 78 -9.14 -2.84 -19.40
CA PRO A 78 -8.42 -3.19 -20.63
C PRO A 78 -7.31 -2.19 -20.98
N VAL A 79 -7.54 -0.90 -20.70
CA VAL A 79 -6.55 0.15 -20.94
C VAL A 79 -5.39 0.05 -19.97
N ILE A 80 -5.67 -0.28 -18.70
CA ILE A 80 -4.63 -0.53 -17.68
C ILE A 80 -3.79 -1.74 -18.08
N GLN A 81 -4.42 -2.81 -18.58
CA GLN A 81 -3.70 -4.00 -19.06
C GLN A 81 -2.80 -3.66 -20.25
N ASP A 82 -3.32 -2.95 -21.25
CA ASP A 82 -2.53 -2.55 -22.43
C ASP A 82 -1.32 -1.69 -22.03
N PHE A 83 -1.46 -0.81 -21.04
CA PHE A 83 -0.33 -0.06 -20.51
C PHE A 83 0.64 -0.95 -19.73
N TRP A 84 0.13 -1.86 -18.89
CA TRP A 84 1.00 -2.76 -18.13
C TRP A 84 1.83 -3.69 -19.00
N ASP A 85 1.33 -4.03 -20.18
CA ASP A 85 2.00 -4.87 -21.17
C ASP A 85 3.05 -4.09 -22.01
N ASP A 86 3.11 -2.75 -21.88
CA ASP A 86 4.10 -1.93 -22.59
C ASP A 86 5.46 -1.92 -21.87
N ALA A 87 6.52 -2.10 -22.64
CA ALA A 87 7.88 -2.06 -22.15
C ALA A 87 8.23 -0.74 -21.44
N ALA A 88 7.68 0.40 -21.91
CA ALA A 88 7.92 1.70 -21.28
C ALA A 88 7.35 1.79 -19.86
N VAL A 89 6.17 1.21 -19.61
CA VAL A 89 5.56 1.17 -18.28
C VAL A 89 6.30 0.20 -17.37
N LYS A 90 6.75 -0.95 -17.91
CA LYS A 90 7.63 -1.88 -17.18
C LYS A 90 8.95 -1.23 -16.78
N GLN A 91 9.58 -0.51 -17.72
CA GLN A 91 10.82 0.23 -17.45
C GLN A 91 10.61 1.35 -16.41
N ALA A 92 9.49 2.04 -16.42
CA ALA A 92 9.15 3.00 -15.38
C ALA A 92 8.98 2.29 -14.02
N PHE A 93 8.33 1.13 -13.98
CA PHE A 93 8.16 0.34 -12.76
C PHE A 93 9.48 -0.17 -12.19
N GLU A 94 10.46 -0.53 -13.00
CA GLU A 94 11.80 -0.90 -12.54
C GLU A 94 12.49 0.22 -11.77
N GLN A 95 12.18 1.49 -12.09
CA GLN A 95 12.69 2.68 -11.43
C GLN A 95 11.76 3.20 -10.31
N ARG A 96 10.94 2.33 -9.71
CA ARG A 96 9.91 2.69 -8.71
C ARG A 96 10.45 3.28 -7.42
N ASN A 97 11.74 3.12 -7.13
CA ASN A 97 12.42 3.77 -6.01
C ASN A 97 12.47 5.31 -6.14
N LEU A 98 12.36 5.85 -7.38
CA LEU A 98 12.39 7.27 -7.65
C LEU A 98 11.04 7.97 -7.38
N PHE A 99 9.97 7.23 -7.16
CA PHE A 99 8.63 7.79 -6.95
C PHE A 99 7.80 6.94 -5.99
N GLN A 100 6.66 7.49 -5.56
CA GLN A 100 5.81 6.85 -4.56
C GLN A 100 4.78 5.93 -5.23
N ILE A 101 4.98 4.62 -5.15
CA ILE A 101 4.03 3.61 -5.63
C ILE A 101 3.90 2.49 -4.60
N SER A 102 2.76 1.80 -4.60
CA SER A 102 2.56 0.63 -3.72
C SER A 102 3.25 -0.61 -4.28
N ASP A 103 3.96 -1.37 -3.44
CA ASP A 103 4.58 -2.65 -3.83
C ASP A 103 3.56 -3.67 -4.35
N SER A 104 2.29 -3.53 -3.97
CA SER A 104 1.21 -4.43 -4.39
C SER A 104 0.65 -4.15 -5.78
N CYS A 105 1.07 -3.08 -6.47
CA CYS A 105 0.48 -2.70 -7.77
C CYS A 105 0.73 -3.76 -8.84
N GLN A 106 1.92 -4.35 -8.90
CA GLN A 106 2.24 -5.45 -9.80
C GLN A 106 1.27 -6.61 -9.64
N TYR A 107 1.03 -7.05 -8.40
CA TYR A 107 0.07 -8.12 -8.13
C TYR A 107 -1.31 -7.84 -8.73
N PHE A 108 -1.83 -6.62 -8.60
CA PHE A 108 -3.14 -6.27 -9.15
C PHE A 108 -3.13 -6.19 -10.68
N PHE A 109 -2.05 -5.69 -11.29
CA PHE A 109 -1.92 -5.64 -12.73
C PHE A 109 -1.83 -7.03 -13.36
N ASP A 110 -1.07 -7.93 -12.76
CA ASP A 110 -0.93 -9.32 -13.22
C ASP A 110 -2.24 -10.14 -13.07
N HIS A 111 -3.22 -9.63 -12.28
CA HIS A 111 -4.51 -10.29 -12.05
C HIS A 111 -5.71 -9.48 -12.57
N LEU A 112 -5.49 -8.48 -13.44
CA LEU A 112 -6.54 -7.58 -13.92
C LEU A 112 -7.68 -8.32 -14.62
N SER A 113 -7.41 -9.36 -15.39
CA SER A 113 -8.43 -10.17 -16.08
C SER A 113 -9.46 -10.76 -15.12
N ARG A 114 -9.02 -11.22 -13.94
CA ARG A 114 -9.89 -11.74 -12.89
C ARG A 114 -10.60 -10.61 -12.12
N ILE A 115 -9.85 -9.55 -11.80
CA ILE A 115 -10.34 -8.41 -11.00
C ILE A 115 -11.43 -7.63 -11.76
N ALA A 116 -11.35 -7.57 -13.08
CA ALA A 116 -12.32 -6.91 -13.94
C ALA A 116 -13.58 -7.74 -14.25
N MET A 117 -13.73 -8.94 -13.69
CA MET A 117 -14.94 -9.72 -13.88
C MET A 117 -16.14 -9.13 -13.10
N PRO A 118 -17.38 -9.22 -13.65
CA PRO A 118 -18.58 -8.70 -12.96
C PRO A 118 -18.80 -9.31 -11.58
N ASN A 119 -18.49 -10.58 -11.45
CA ASN A 119 -18.63 -11.37 -10.22
C ASN A 119 -17.34 -11.45 -9.41
N PHE A 120 -16.39 -10.55 -9.63
CA PHE A 120 -15.14 -10.53 -8.87
C PHE A 120 -15.41 -10.48 -7.37
N HIS A 121 -14.91 -11.48 -6.67
CA HIS A 121 -14.91 -11.55 -5.22
C HIS A 121 -13.46 -11.56 -4.74
N PRO A 122 -13.03 -10.57 -3.94
CA PRO A 122 -11.67 -10.52 -3.40
C PRO A 122 -11.34 -11.75 -2.57
N THR A 123 -10.23 -12.39 -2.89
CA THR A 123 -9.65 -13.46 -2.08
C THR A 123 -8.95 -12.88 -0.85
N ASN A 124 -8.63 -13.72 0.13
CA ASN A 124 -7.81 -13.30 1.27
C ASN A 124 -6.46 -12.69 0.83
N LYS A 125 -5.88 -13.21 -0.26
CA LYS A 125 -4.65 -12.67 -0.85
C LYS A 125 -4.87 -11.27 -1.41
N ASP A 126 -5.96 -11.03 -2.13
CA ASP A 126 -6.31 -9.70 -2.64
C ASP A 126 -6.47 -8.69 -1.50
N ILE A 127 -7.11 -9.11 -0.41
CA ILE A 127 -7.32 -8.27 0.79
C ILE A 127 -5.98 -7.93 1.46
N LEU A 128 -5.07 -8.88 1.57
CA LEU A 128 -3.73 -8.65 2.13
C LEU A 128 -2.90 -7.66 1.29
N TYR A 129 -2.99 -7.75 -0.03
CA TYR A 129 -2.33 -6.81 -0.94
C TYR A 129 -3.04 -5.47 -1.06
N CYS A 130 -4.32 -5.39 -0.63
CA CYS A 130 -5.11 -4.18 -0.73
C CYS A 130 -4.57 -3.07 0.20
N ARG A 131 -4.02 -2.01 -0.38
CA ARG A 131 -3.51 -0.86 0.37
C ARG A 131 -4.66 0.03 0.80
N LYS A 132 -4.93 0.08 2.10
CA LYS A 132 -5.85 1.03 2.73
C LYS A 132 -5.08 1.82 3.79
N ALA A 133 -5.10 3.15 3.68
CA ALA A 133 -4.43 3.99 4.67
C ALA A 133 -5.19 3.97 5.99
N THR A 134 -4.48 3.70 7.11
CA THR A 134 -5.05 3.81 8.45
C THR A 134 -5.22 5.28 8.80
N ARG A 135 -6.45 5.68 9.10
CA ARG A 135 -6.79 7.03 9.56
C ARG A 135 -7.24 6.98 11.01
N GLY A 136 -6.48 7.65 11.88
CA GLY A 136 -6.78 7.67 13.31
C GLY A 136 -6.28 6.40 14.01
N ILE A 137 -7.12 5.86 14.88
CA ILE A 137 -6.85 4.69 15.72
C ILE A 137 -7.89 3.63 15.40
N CYS A 138 -7.43 2.42 15.13
CA CYS A 138 -8.30 1.25 14.92
C CYS A 138 -7.97 0.19 15.97
N GLU A 139 -8.96 -0.24 16.74
CA GLU A 139 -8.80 -1.29 17.74
C GLU A 139 -9.47 -2.58 17.27
N HIS A 140 -8.76 -3.70 17.48
CA HIS A 140 -9.26 -5.04 17.19
C HIS A 140 -8.91 -5.98 18.35
N THR A 141 -9.91 -6.71 18.83
CA THR A 141 -9.69 -7.74 19.86
C THR A 141 -9.81 -9.11 19.24
N PHE A 142 -8.82 -9.97 19.48
CA PHE A 142 -8.78 -11.35 19.02
C PHE A 142 -8.54 -12.27 20.20
N ILE A 143 -9.16 -13.44 20.19
CA ILE A 143 -8.91 -14.49 21.16
C ILE A 143 -7.90 -15.46 20.53
N ILE A 144 -6.69 -15.52 21.08
CA ILE A 144 -5.62 -16.42 20.63
C ILE A 144 -5.29 -17.36 21.79
N ASN A 145 -5.49 -18.67 21.60
CA ASN A 145 -5.29 -19.68 22.65
C ASN A 145 -6.06 -19.34 23.95
N LYS A 146 -7.31 -18.89 23.84
CA LYS A 146 -8.19 -18.45 24.94
C LYS A 146 -7.72 -17.18 25.68
N ILE A 147 -6.70 -16.49 25.18
CA ILE A 147 -6.21 -15.22 25.72
C ILE A 147 -6.69 -14.08 24.83
N PRO A 148 -7.34 -13.04 25.37
CA PRO A 148 -7.72 -11.87 24.60
C PRO A 148 -6.50 -10.98 24.30
N PHE A 149 -6.30 -10.67 23.02
CA PHE A 149 -5.30 -9.72 22.57
C PHE A 149 -6.01 -8.50 21.98
N ARG A 150 -5.72 -7.33 22.50
CA ARG A 150 -6.17 -6.05 21.96
C ARG A 150 -5.07 -5.46 21.10
N PHE A 151 -5.29 -5.39 19.79
CA PHE A 151 -4.39 -4.77 18.82
C PHE A 151 -4.88 -3.36 18.52
N ILE A 152 -4.00 -2.39 18.64
CA ILE A 152 -4.27 -0.99 18.35
C ILE A 152 -3.42 -0.61 17.15
N ASP A 153 -4.06 -0.44 15.98
CA ASP A 153 -3.41 0.03 14.76
C ASP A 153 -3.56 1.54 14.63
N VAL A 154 -2.44 2.22 14.37
CA VAL A 154 -2.38 3.68 14.32
C VAL A 154 -1.78 4.16 13.00
N GLY A 155 -2.24 5.30 12.50
CA GLY A 155 -1.69 5.88 11.28
C GLY A 155 -0.24 6.29 11.44
N GLY A 156 0.66 5.83 10.55
CA GLY A 156 2.10 6.08 10.61
C GLY A 156 2.56 7.43 10.04
N GLN A 157 1.73 8.11 9.23
CA GLN A 157 2.06 9.41 8.65
C GLN A 157 2.28 10.48 9.72
N ARG A 158 3.18 11.44 9.46
CA ARG A 158 3.50 12.53 10.42
C ARG A 158 2.25 13.21 10.99
N SER A 159 1.28 13.50 10.14
CA SER A 159 0.00 14.13 10.53
C SER A 159 -0.88 13.27 11.45
N GLN A 160 -0.64 11.96 11.53
CA GLN A 160 -1.41 11.04 12.38
C GLN A 160 -0.76 10.78 13.74
N ARG A 161 0.55 11.04 13.90
CA ARG A 161 1.34 10.64 15.08
C ARG A 161 0.89 11.34 16.36
N GLN A 162 0.35 12.55 16.29
CA GLN A 162 -0.22 13.24 17.46
C GLN A 162 -1.35 12.45 18.13
N LYS A 163 -2.03 11.55 17.36
CA LYS A 163 -3.10 10.69 17.89
C LYS A 163 -2.56 9.51 18.69
N TRP A 164 -1.29 9.15 18.53
CA TRP A 164 -0.67 8.02 19.22
C TRP A 164 -0.72 8.16 20.75
N PHE A 165 -0.63 9.40 21.25
CA PHE A 165 -0.72 9.67 22.69
C PHE A 165 -2.00 9.16 23.33
N GLN A 166 -3.08 9.04 22.58
CA GLN A 166 -4.37 8.53 23.06
C GLN A 166 -4.34 7.03 23.32
N CYS A 167 -3.35 6.31 22.75
CA CYS A 167 -3.23 4.84 22.86
C CYS A 167 -2.17 4.40 23.85
N PHE A 168 -1.43 5.32 24.47
CA PHE A 168 -0.26 4.99 25.30
C PHE A 168 -0.63 4.46 26.69
N THR A 169 -1.89 4.56 27.09
CA THR A 169 -2.37 4.01 28.35
C THR A 169 -2.67 2.52 28.19
N ASP A 170 -2.22 1.72 29.15
CA ASP A 170 -2.51 0.29 29.25
C ASP A 170 -2.01 -0.60 28.09
N ILE A 171 -0.95 -0.19 27.41
CA ILE A 171 -0.27 -1.06 26.44
C ILE A 171 0.83 -1.87 27.11
N THR A 172 0.94 -3.12 26.71
CA THR A 172 1.97 -4.06 27.21
C THR A 172 3.15 -4.18 26.25
N SER A 173 2.90 -4.00 24.95
CA SER A 173 3.92 -4.16 23.92
C SER A 173 3.66 -3.24 22.72
N ILE A 174 4.74 -2.80 22.09
CA ILE A 174 4.73 -2.07 20.84
C ILE A 174 5.36 -2.95 19.75
N LEU A 175 4.62 -3.19 18.67
CA LEU A 175 5.15 -3.78 17.44
C LEU A 175 5.56 -2.66 16.51
N PHE A 176 6.87 -2.41 16.40
CA PHE A 176 7.39 -1.40 15.50
C PHE A 176 7.85 -2.05 14.19
N MET A 177 7.24 -1.65 13.08
CA MET A 177 7.48 -2.27 11.77
C MET A 177 8.19 -1.30 10.83
N VAL A 178 9.34 -1.72 10.29
CA VAL A 178 10.13 -0.98 9.31
C VAL A 178 10.17 -1.77 8.00
N ALA A 179 9.85 -1.13 6.89
CA ALA A 179 10.00 -1.72 5.56
C ALA A 179 11.48 -1.66 5.13
N SER A 180 12.15 -2.81 5.12
CA SER A 180 13.60 -2.89 4.84
C SER A 180 13.95 -2.55 3.39
N ASN A 181 13.04 -2.79 2.45
CA ASN A 181 13.22 -2.46 1.03
C ASN A 181 13.07 -0.97 0.69
N GLU A 182 12.74 -0.12 1.67
CA GLU A 182 12.55 1.31 1.44
C GLU A 182 13.83 2.14 1.74
N TYR A 183 15.00 1.49 1.78
CA TYR A 183 16.29 2.09 2.14
C TYR A 183 16.76 3.18 1.16
N ASP A 184 16.33 3.13 -0.09
CA ASP A 184 16.64 4.08 -1.16
C ASP A 184 15.48 5.05 -1.49
N GLN A 185 14.39 5.00 -0.70
CA GLN A 185 13.20 5.80 -0.92
C GLN A 185 13.10 6.97 0.06
N VAL A 186 12.37 8.02 -0.34
CA VAL A 186 12.06 9.17 0.51
C VAL A 186 10.60 9.17 0.93
N ILE A 187 10.28 9.86 2.05
CA ILE A 187 8.90 10.00 2.50
C ILE A 187 8.11 10.97 1.60
N LEU A 188 6.80 10.78 1.54
CA LEU A 188 5.92 11.59 0.69
C LEU A 188 5.81 13.03 1.20
N GLU A 189 5.86 13.23 2.51
CA GLU A 189 5.56 14.49 3.18
C GLU A 189 6.53 15.62 2.83
N ASP A 190 7.82 15.32 2.70
CA ASP A 190 8.84 16.33 2.36
C ASP A 190 9.66 16.00 1.11
N ARG A 191 9.53 14.77 0.58
CA ARG A 191 10.25 14.27 -0.60
C ARG A 191 11.79 14.38 -0.51
N ARG A 192 12.32 14.36 0.68
CA ARG A 192 13.77 14.51 0.98
C ARG A 192 14.25 13.51 2.01
N THR A 193 13.49 13.34 3.10
CA THR A 193 13.89 12.46 4.20
C THR A 193 13.80 11.00 3.74
N ASN A 194 14.90 10.26 3.89
CA ASN A 194 14.93 8.84 3.63
C ASN A 194 13.97 8.09 4.57
N ARG A 195 13.23 7.09 4.07
CA ARG A 195 12.20 6.37 4.82
C ARG A 195 12.76 5.58 6.00
N VAL A 196 13.92 4.97 5.85
CA VAL A 196 14.57 4.21 6.94
C VAL A 196 15.09 5.16 8.01
N VAL A 197 15.67 6.30 7.60
CA VAL A 197 16.13 7.36 8.52
C VAL A 197 14.93 7.94 9.31
N GLU A 198 13.82 8.20 8.65
CA GLU A 198 12.58 8.63 9.32
C GLU A 198 12.09 7.57 10.33
N SER A 199 12.07 6.30 9.92
CA SER A 199 11.66 5.19 10.79
C SER A 199 12.57 5.07 12.01
N ARG A 200 13.89 5.22 11.83
CA ARG A 200 14.87 5.24 12.93
C ARG A 200 14.58 6.39 13.90
N SER A 201 14.37 7.61 13.41
CA SER A 201 14.11 8.78 14.25
C SER A 201 12.82 8.60 15.08
N VAL A 202 11.78 8.03 14.47
CA VAL A 202 10.54 7.69 15.18
C VAL A 202 10.78 6.62 16.23
N PHE A 203 11.52 5.57 15.88
CA PHE A 203 11.89 4.49 16.82
C PHE A 203 12.66 5.04 18.02
N GLU A 204 13.67 5.87 17.80
CA GLU A 204 14.44 6.55 18.86
C GLU A 204 13.53 7.37 19.79
N THR A 205 12.54 8.05 19.22
CA THR A 205 11.56 8.82 20.01
C THR A 205 10.71 7.89 20.91
N ILE A 206 10.33 6.72 20.41
CA ILE A 206 9.51 5.75 21.14
C ILE A 206 10.32 5.09 22.27
N VAL A 207 11.50 4.55 21.94
CA VAL A 207 12.30 3.79 22.93
C VAL A 207 12.84 4.67 24.08
N ASN A 208 13.02 5.96 23.84
CA ASN A 208 13.48 6.91 24.84
C ASN A 208 12.33 7.62 25.59
N ASN A 209 11.07 7.30 25.27
CA ASN A 209 9.93 7.93 25.93
C ASN A 209 9.66 7.29 27.29
N ARG A 210 9.61 8.12 28.32
CA ARG A 210 9.32 7.67 29.71
C ARG A 210 7.98 6.95 29.88
N ALA A 211 7.01 7.24 29.03
CA ALA A 211 5.71 6.56 29.03
C ALA A 211 5.84 5.06 28.70
N PHE A 212 6.93 4.63 28.07
CA PHE A 212 7.15 3.24 27.64
C PHE A 212 8.20 2.49 28.45
N THR A 213 8.57 2.97 29.63
CA THR A 213 9.61 2.34 30.48
C THR A 213 9.31 0.88 30.80
N ASN A 214 8.03 0.52 30.96
CA ASN A 214 7.56 -0.84 31.27
C ASN A 214 6.88 -1.53 30.06
N VAL A 215 7.07 -1.01 28.84
CA VAL A 215 6.47 -1.55 27.63
C VAL A 215 7.53 -2.29 26.83
N SER A 216 7.23 -3.53 26.45
CA SER A 216 8.11 -4.31 25.57
C SER A 216 8.05 -3.77 24.15
N ILE A 217 9.22 -3.55 23.53
CA ILE A 217 9.28 -3.08 22.14
C ILE A 217 9.86 -4.17 21.26
N ILE A 218 9.12 -4.57 20.23
CA ILE A 218 9.50 -5.58 19.26
C ILE A 218 9.68 -4.89 17.91
N LEU A 219 10.91 -4.89 17.38
CA LEU A 219 11.25 -4.34 16.09
C LEU A 219 11.15 -5.42 15.00
N PHE A 220 10.31 -5.18 14.00
CA PHE A 220 10.23 -5.99 12.78
C PHE A 220 10.88 -5.28 11.60
N MET A 221 11.97 -5.84 11.08
CA MET A 221 12.53 -5.46 9.78
C MET A 221 11.74 -6.23 8.70
N ASN A 222 10.63 -5.64 8.27
CA ASN A 222 9.67 -6.24 7.36
C ASN A 222 10.09 -6.14 5.89
N LYS A 223 9.43 -6.91 5.01
CA LYS A 223 9.66 -6.95 3.54
C LYS A 223 11.10 -7.37 3.16
N SER A 224 11.70 -8.25 3.94
CA SER A 224 13.05 -8.76 3.67
C SER A 224 13.13 -9.59 2.39
N ASP A 225 12.02 -10.15 1.92
CA ASP A 225 11.86 -10.82 0.64
C ASP A 225 12.02 -9.85 -0.53
N LEU A 226 11.41 -8.66 -0.46
CA LEU A 226 11.57 -7.61 -1.46
C LEU A 226 12.99 -7.05 -1.47
N LEU A 227 13.58 -6.80 -0.29
CA LEU A 227 14.97 -6.35 -0.19
C LEU A 227 15.95 -7.34 -0.84
N LYS A 228 15.76 -8.64 -0.64
CA LYS A 228 16.59 -9.68 -1.29
C LYS A 228 16.44 -9.68 -2.81
N GLY A 229 15.22 -9.50 -3.30
CA GLY A 229 14.95 -9.40 -4.75
C GLY A 229 15.64 -8.20 -5.39
N GLU A 230 15.64 -7.05 -4.70
CA GLU A 230 16.29 -5.82 -5.17
C GLU A 230 17.82 -5.94 -5.14
N SER A 231 18.40 -6.52 -4.08
CA SER A 231 19.86 -6.71 -3.99
C SER A 231 20.43 -7.66 -5.05
N LEU A 232 19.68 -8.65 -5.50
CA LEU A 232 20.08 -9.53 -6.61
C LEU A 232 20.04 -8.83 -7.97
N GLY A 233 19.17 -7.82 -8.14
CA GLY A 233 19.08 -7.03 -9.38
C GLY A 233 20.25 -6.04 -9.59
N TYR A 234 21.00 -5.71 -8.55
CA TYR A 234 22.18 -4.82 -8.64
C TYR A 234 23.51 -5.55 -8.88
N PHE A 235 23.51 -6.88 -8.93
CA PHE A 235 24.72 -7.70 -9.13
C PHE A 235 24.82 -8.39 -10.50
N PHE A 236 23.93 -8.02 -11.46
CA PHE A 236 24.01 -8.52 -12.85
C PHE A 236 23.99 -7.38 -13.85
#